data_34d9a81ca118f170d5e6fa6f01458b35
#
_entry.id   34d9a81ca118f170d5e6fa6f01458b35
#
_cell.length_a   1.000
_cell.length_b   1.000
_cell.length_c   1.000
_cell.angle_alpha   90.00
_cell.angle_beta   90.00
_cell.angle_gamma   90.00
#
_symmetry.space_group_name_H-M   'P 1'
#
loop_
_entity.id
_entity.type
_entity.pdbx_description
1 polymer ?
#
loop_
_entity_poly.entity_id
_entity_poly.type
_entity_poly.pdbx_seq_one_letter_code
_entity_poly.pdbx_strand_id
1 'polypeptide(L)'
;MQSELGAKMLRALLLLALTACGAVGVVATPALGADAALQHAVDGSWRSAANKARDRYRHPVETLEFFGLRPEMTVIELEPGGGWYTEILAPVLHDHGHLIEATPPPTEGKPFMRHMAQGFADKLKSDPAVYGNVTTVPFAPPSELKLGAPASADMVLTFRNTHDWLNHSPATLAAVFKAAYEVLKPGGVLGVTEHRARPYANALESSRALHRITEDYMIEAGLKAGFRLDGVSDVNANPKDPETVNVHLLPPDLSGPAGERARMQAIGESDRMTLRFVKPGA
;
A
#
# COMPACT_ATOMS: atom_id res chain seq x y z
N MET A 1 13.26 83.31 -24.26
CA MET A 1 14.18 82.33 -23.62
C MET A 1 13.68 81.98 -22.18
N GLN A 2 12.39 81.98 -21.96
CA GLN A 2 11.77 81.69 -20.65
C GLN A 2 10.55 80.71 -20.71
N SER A 3 10.27 80.11 -21.86
CA SER A 3 9.14 79.22 -22.07
C SER A 3 9.48 77.73 -22.15
N GLU A 4 10.74 77.35 -22.14
CA GLU A 4 11.18 75.96 -22.25
C GLU A 4 11.58 75.30 -20.92
N LEU A 5 11.74 76.07 -19.84
CA LEU A 5 12.12 75.54 -18.54
C LEU A 5 10.94 75.01 -17.74
N GLY A 6 9.70 75.47 -18.02
CA GLY A 6 8.48 75.03 -17.34
C GLY A 6 7.95 73.65 -17.75
N ALA A 7 8.23 73.26 -18.97
CA ALA A 7 7.75 72.00 -19.53
C ALA A 7 8.59 70.75 -19.16
N LYS A 8 9.81 70.94 -18.70
CA LYS A 8 10.71 69.85 -18.28
C LYS A 8 10.58 69.45 -16.81
N MET A 9 10.10 70.38 -15.96
CA MET A 9 9.85 70.08 -14.53
C MET A 9 8.51 69.41 -14.26
N LEU A 10 7.53 69.52 -15.16
CA LEU A 10 6.21 68.89 -14.98
C LEU A 10 6.16 67.44 -15.45
N ARG A 11 7.19 66.97 -16.18
CA ARG A 11 7.30 65.55 -16.59
C ARG A 11 8.12 64.69 -15.63
N ALA A 12 8.79 65.26 -14.65
CA ALA A 12 9.57 64.52 -13.65
C ALA A 12 8.79 64.15 -12.40
N LEU A 13 7.56 64.65 -12.20
CA LEU A 13 6.72 64.41 -11.01
C LEU A 13 5.56 63.45 -11.26
N LEU A 14 5.43 62.88 -12.47
CA LEU A 14 4.35 61.92 -12.79
C LEU A 14 4.80 60.48 -12.98
N LEU A 15 6.00 60.11 -12.58
CA LEU A 15 6.58 58.77 -12.78
C LEU A 15 7.03 58.08 -11.48
N LEU A 16 6.54 58.49 -10.31
CA LEU A 16 6.88 57.87 -9.02
C LEU A 16 5.66 57.43 -8.20
N ALA A 17 4.59 57.01 -8.83
CA ALA A 17 3.40 56.51 -8.15
C ALA A 17 2.78 55.32 -8.88
N LEU A 18 3.59 54.30 -9.19
CA LEU A 18 3.07 52.96 -9.56
C LEU A 18 4.20 51.96 -9.36
N THR A 19 4.23 51.23 -8.26
CA THR A 19 4.65 49.83 -8.15
C THR A 19 4.93 49.48 -6.68
N ALA A 20 3.90 49.48 -5.88
CA ALA A 20 3.88 48.65 -4.67
C ALA A 20 2.75 47.66 -4.83
N CYS A 21 2.78 46.85 -5.90
CA CYS A 21 2.02 45.63 -5.97
C CYS A 21 2.85 44.61 -5.21
N GLY A 22 2.53 44.44 -3.92
CA GLY A 22 3.12 43.40 -3.08
C GLY A 22 2.84 42.05 -3.73
N ALA A 23 3.85 41.49 -4.36
CA ALA A 23 3.85 40.06 -4.66
C ALA A 23 3.80 39.34 -3.31
N VAL A 24 2.62 38.91 -2.91
CA VAL A 24 2.47 37.86 -1.89
C VAL A 24 3.12 36.62 -2.51
N GLY A 25 4.40 36.44 -2.23
CA GLY A 25 5.10 35.22 -2.55
C GLY A 25 4.40 34.09 -1.82
N VAL A 26 3.66 33.29 -2.56
CA VAL A 26 3.24 31.97 -2.07
C VAL A 26 4.55 31.22 -1.85
N VAL A 27 4.97 31.12 -0.59
CA VAL A 27 6.07 30.25 -0.18
C VAL A 27 5.53 28.84 -0.38
N ALA A 28 5.82 28.27 -1.54
CA ALA A 28 5.59 26.84 -1.74
C ALA A 28 6.46 26.12 -0.71
N THR A 29 5.83 25.51 0.28
CA THR A 29 6.49 24.55 1.17
C THR A 29 7.11 23.48 0.26
N PRO A 30 8.43 23.22 0.34
CA PRO A 30 9.03 22.15 -0.44
C PRO A 30 8.29 20.85 -0.12
N ALA A 31 7.83 20.14 -1.16
CA ALA A 31 7.29 18.81 -0.99
C ALA A 31 8.36 17.97 -0.26
N LEU A 32 7.97 17.29 0.81
CA LEU A 32 8.84 16.33 1.50
C LEU A 32 9.30 15.30 0.46
N GLY A 33 10.59 14.92 0.48
CA GLY A 33 11.06 13.79 -0.32
C GLY A 33 10.22 12.54 0.00
N ALA A 34 10.12 11.58 -0.92
CA ALA A 34 9.30 10.38 -0.77
C ALA A 34 9.57 9.66 0.57
N ASP A 35 10.83 9.54 0.95
CA ASP A 35 11.28 8.92 2.22
C ASP A 35 10.78 9.69 3.45
N ALA A 36 10.81 11.03 3.40
CA ALA A 36 10.32 11.87 4.49
C ALA A 36 8.79 11.81 4.61
N ALA A 37 8.07 11.71 3.51
CA ALA A 37 6.61 11.53 3.49
C ALA A 37 6.22 10.16 4.07
N LEU A 38 6.94 9.10 3.71
CA LEU A 38 6.76 7.76 4.27
C LEU A 38 7.02 7.72 5.77
N GLN A 39 8.14 8.27 6.22
CA GLN A 39 8.46 8.32 7.64
C GLN A 39 7.42 9.12 8.43
N HIS A 40 6.98 10.27 7.91
CA HIS A 40 5.91 11.05 8.52
C HIS A 40 4.61 10.25 8.65
N ALA A 41 4.24 9.49 7.61
CA ALA A 41 3.05 8.65 7.63
C ALA A 41 3.17 7.50 8.63
N VAL A 42 4.33 6.87 8.74
CA VAL A 42 4.61 5.81 9.73
C VAL A 42 4.53 6.34 11.16
N ASP A 43 5.02 7.54 11.41
CA ASP A 43 4.98 8.18 12.73
C ASP A 43 3.64 8.85 13.05
N GLY A 44 2.72 8.88 12.10
CA GLY A 44 1.45 9.59 12.16
C GLY A 44 0.62 9.31 13.42
N SER A 45 0.06 10.37 14.02
CA SER A 45 -0.73 10.28 15.27
C SER A 45 -2.07 9.56 15.10
N TRP A 46 -2.57 9.44 13.87
CA TRP A 46 -3.76 8.69 13.52
C TRP A 46 -3.58 7.16 13.60
N ARG A 47 -2.33 6.69 13.62
CA ARG A 47 -2.00 5.28 13.79
C ARG A 47 -2.06 4.86 15.26
N SER A 48 -2.77 3.76 15.53
CA SER A 48 -2.84 3.23 16.89
C SER A 48 -1.48 2.74 17.41
N ALA A 49 -1.28 2.80 18.74
CA ALA A 49 -0.07 2.25 19.36
C ALA A 49 0.10 0.76 19.04
N ALA A 50 -1.00 0.00 18.95
CA ALA A 50 -0.98 -1.41 18.60
C ALA A 50 -0.48 -1.65 17.16
N ASN A 51 -0.87 -0.79 16.21
CA ASN A 51 -0.38 -0.87 14.84
C ASN A 51 1.08 -0.47 14.72
N LYS A 52 1.50 0.61 15.39
CA LYS A 52 2.91 1.03 15.44
C LYS A 52 3.83 -0.01 16.08
N ALA A 53 3.38 -0.72 17.12
CA ALA A 53 4.15 -1.79 17.74
C ALA A 53 4.51 -2.95 16.78
N ARG A 54 3.82 -3.05 15.63
CA ARG A 54 4.06 -4.05 14.60
C ARG A 54 5.05 -3.60 13.53
N ASP A 55 5.41 -2.30 13.48
CA ASP A 55 6.33 -1.76 12.48
C ASP A 55 7.68 -2.49 12.48
N ARG A 56 8.17 -2.86 13.67
CA ARG A 56 9.40 -3.67 13.86
C ARG A 56 9.38 -5.06 13.19
N TYR A 57 8.22 -5.55 12.76
CA TYR A 57 8.05 -6.80 12.04
C TYR A 57 7.66 -6.61 10.59
N ARG A 58 7.19 -5.41 10.25
CA ARG A 58 6.61 -5.10 8.93
C ARG A 58 7.43 -4.12 8.13
N HIS A 59 8.41 -3.47 8.77
CA HIS A 59 9.39 -2.58 8.13
C HIS A 59 8.72 -1.70 7.05
N PRO A 60 7.69 -0.88 7.40
CA PRO A 60 6.82 -0.25 6.41
C PRO A 60 7.56 0.69 5.46
N VAL A 61 8.53 1.46 5.97
CA VAL A 61 9.32 2.38 5.13
C VAL A 61 10.09 1.57 4.09
N GLU A 62 10.93 0.66 4.54
CA GLU A 62 11.81 -0.14 3.68
C GLU A 62 11.01 -1.03 2.70
N THR A 63 9.83 -1.52 3.13
CA THR A 63 8.95 -2.32 2.28
C THR A 63 8.36 -1.48 1.14
N LEU A 64 7.86 -0.30 1.45
CA LEU A 64 7.22 0.57 0.46
C LEU A 64 8.26 1.26 -0.46
N GLU A 65 9.45 1.56 0.06
CA GLU A 65 10.61 1.99 -0.76
C GLU A 65 11.06 0.89 -1.73
N PHE A 66 11.15 -0.36 -1.26
CA PHE A 66 11.47 -1.50 -2.12
C PHE A 66 10.46 -1.66 -3.26
N PHE A 67 9.18 -1.45 -2.99
CA PHE A 67 8.16 -1.43 -4.05
C PHE A 67 8.27 -0.20 -4.95
N GLY A 68 8.93 0.85 -4.52
CA GLY A 68 9.12 2.09 -5.27
C GLY A 68 7.90 3.01 -5.19
N LEU A 69 7.22 3.05 -4.03
CA LEU A 69 6.09 3.96 -3.81
C LEU A 69 6.53 5.42 -3.94
N ARG A 70 5.73 6.21 -4.63
CA ARG A 70 5.89 7.66 -4.74
C ARG A 70 4.56 8.37 -4.52
N PRO A 71 4.58 9.60 -3.97
CA PRO A 71 3.36 10.34 -3.59
C PRO A 71 2.38 10.64 -4.74
N GLU A 72 2.86 10.68 -5.98
CA GLU A 72 2.05 11.01 -7.15
C GLU A 72 1.36 9.80 -7.82
N MET A 73 1.55 8.60 -7.29
CA MET A 73 1.05 7.37 -7.89
C MET A 73 -0.45 7.16 -7.65
N THR A 74 -1.08 6.47 -8.59
CA THR A 74 -2.35 5.77 -8.36
C THR A 74 -2.02 4.36 -7.87
N VAL A 75 -2.36 4.08 -6.62
CA VAL A 75 -2.08 2.81 -5.94
C VAL A 75 -3.39 2.08 -5.63
N ILE A 76 -3.41 0.77 -5.84
CA ILE A 76 -4.51 -0.10 -5.43
C ILE A 76 -3.99 -1.04 -4.34
N GLU A 77 -4.58 -1.01 -3.15
CA GLU A 77 -4.35 -2.01 -2.11
C GLU A 77 -5.44 -3.09 -2.19
N LEU A 78 -5.04 -4.35 -2.32
CA LEU A 78 -5.96 -5.48 -2.38
C LEU A 78 -6.23 -6.02 -0.97
N GLU A 79 -7.51 -6.11 -0.60
CA GLU A 79 -7.97 -6.64 0.69
C GLU A 79 -7.21 -6.07 1.89
N PRO A 80 -7.37 -4.75 2.18
CA PRO A 80 -6.63 -4.02 3.21
C PRO A 80 -6.86 -4.58 4.64
N GLY A 81 -7.84 -5.45 4.82
CA GLY A 81 -8.25 -5.98 6.13
C GLY A 81 -8.68 -4.86 7.08
N GLY A 82 -8.00 -4.69 8.20
CA GLY A 82 -8.24 -3.57 9.12
C GLY A 82 -7.54 -2.26 8.75
N GLY A 83 -6.92 -2.18 7.57
CA GLY A 83 -6.29 -0.96 7.04
C GLY A 83 -4.95 -0.60 7.69
N TRP A 84 -4.10 -1.59 7.96
CA TRP A 84 -2.79 -1.32 8.56
C TRP A 84 -1.86 -0.55 7.62
N TYR A 85 -1.77 -0.97 6.34
CA TYR A 85 -1.02 -0.22 5.32
C TYR A 85 -1.80 0.99 4.82
N THR A 86 -3.14 0.95 4.79
CA THR A 86 -3.99 2.11 4.46
C THR A 86 -3.67 3.33 5.34
N GLU A 87 -3.35 3.12 6.65
CA GLU A 87 -2.93 4.19 7.57
C GLU A 87 -1.64 4.91 7.14
N ILE A 88 -0.84 4.27 6.28
CA ILE A 88 0.42 4.80 5.75
C ILE A 88 0.23 5.29 4.31
N LEU A 89 -0.41 4.48 3.47
CA LEU A 89 -0.61 4.79 2.04
C LEU A 89 -1.51 6.01 1.83
N ALA A 90 -2.59 6.12 2.61
CA ALA A 90 -3.55 7.21 2.45
C ALA A 90 -2.90 8.60 2.62
N PRO A 91 -2.19 8.91 3.71
CA PRO A 91 -1.56 10.22 3.85
C PRO A 91 -0.39 10.47 2.88
N VAL A 92 0.35 9.43 2.47
CA VAL A 92 1.43 9.58 1.47
C VAL A 92 0.88 10.00 0.11
N LEU A 93 -0.29 9.46 -0.26
CA LEU A 93 -0.91 9.68 -1.57
C LEU A 93 -1.94 10.84 -1.56
N HIS A 94 -2.21 11.44 -0.40
CA HIS A 94 -3.33 12.35 -0.19
C HIS A 94 -3.35 13.54 -1.15
N ASP A 95 -2.22 14.22 -1.32
CA ASP A 95 -2.18 15.51 -2.01
C ASP A 95 -1.88 15.41 -3.52
N HIS A 96 -1.19 14.36 -3.94
CA HIS A 96 -0.66 14.27 -5.31
C HIS A 96 -0.99 12.98 -6.03
N GLY A 97 -1.36 11.93 -5.28
CA GLY A 97 -1.67 10.62 -5.79
C GLY A 97 -3.13 10.23 -5.54
N HIS A 98 -3.39 8.93 -5.63
CA HIS A 98 -4.70 8.38 -5.35
C HIS A 98 -4.59 6.97 -4.78
N LEU A 99 -5.27 6.71 -3.66
CA LEU A 99 -5.40 5.38 -3.08
C LEU A 99 -6.77 4.80 -3.39
N ILE A 100 -6.76 3.59 -3.96
CA ILE A 100 -7.95 2.80 -4.23
C ILE A 100 -7.88 1.53 -3.38
N GLU A 101 -8.85 1.34 -2.51
CA GLU A 101 -8.97 0.16 -1.68
C GLU A 101 -9.91 -0.85 -2.33
N ALA A 102 -9.35 -1.98 -2.77
CA ALA A 102 -10.12 -3.08 -3.33
C ALA A 102 -10.54 -4.01 -2.18
N THR A 103 -11.81 -3.92 -1.76
CA THR A 103 -12.31 -4.55 -0.53
C THR A 103 -13.66 -5.24 -0.76
N PRO A 104 -13.95 -6.35 -0.07
CA PRO A 104 -15.26 -6.96 -0.14
C PRO A 104 -16.36 -5.99 0.29
N PRO A 105 -17.52 -6.00 -0.37
CA PRO A 105 -18.67 -5.22 0.09
C PRO A 105 -19.07 -5.60 1.51
N PRO A 106 -19.41 -4.64 2.41
CA PRO A 106 -19.77 -4.93 3.79
C PRO A 106 -21.11 -5.69 3.94
N THR A 107 -21.85 -5.82 2.85
CA THR A 107 -23.11 -6.55 2.79
C THR A 107 -22.95 -8.03 2.41
N GLU A 108 -21.77 -8.43 1.95
CA GLU A 108 -21.52 -9.77 1.39
C GLU A 108 -20.60 -10.63 2.27
N GLY A 109 -20.63 -11.93 2.03
CA GLY A 109 -19.78 -12.90 2.73
C GLY A 109 -20.28 -13.35 4.11
N LYS A 110 -19.41 -14.04 4.83
CA LYS A 110 -19.68 -14.54 6.20
C LYS A 110 -19.79 -13.38 7.20
N PRO A 111 -20.51 -13.56 8.34
CA PRO A 111 -20.67 -12.49 9.34
C PRO A 111 -19.36 -11.83 9.78
N PHE A 112 -18.31 -12.60 9.97
CA PHE A 112 -16.99 -12.09 10.32
C PHE A 112 -16.42 -11.16 9.21
N MET A 113 -16.51 -11.57 7.94
CA MET A 113 -16.02 -10.78 6.82
C MET A 113 -16.80 -9.46 6.66
N ARG A 114 -18.15 -9.53 6.82
CA ARG A 114 -18.98 -8.31 6.83
C ARG A 114 -18.60 -7.35 7.96
N HIS A 115 -18.35 -7.90 9.17
CA HIS A 115 -17.91 -7.08 10.29
C HIS A 115 -16.56 -6.40 10.03
N MET A 116 -15.60 -7.12 9.46
CA MET A 116 -14.29 -6.56 9.06
C MET A 116 -14.44 -5.48 8.01
N ALA A 117 -15.20 -5.73 6.95
CA ALA A 117 -15.45 -4.76 5.87
C ALA A 117 -16.18 -3.51 6.38
N GLN A 118 -17.16 -3.67 7.28
CA GLN A 118 -17.83 -2.54 7.92
C GLN A 118 -16.87 -1.73 8.79
N GLY A 119 -16.05 -2.39 9.62
CA GLY A 119 -15.05 -1.73 10.45
C GLY A 119 -14.03 -0.94 9.61
N PHE A 120 -13.64 -1.47 8.46
CA PHE A 120 -12.76 -0.77 7.51
C PHE A 120 -13.47 0.45 6.88
N ALA A 121 -14.72 0.30 6.45
CA ALA A 121 -15.51 1.41 5.92
C ALA A 121 -15.74 2.53 6.97
N ASP A 122 -15.92 2.17 8.23
CA ASP A 122 -16.04 3.14 9.32
C ASP A 122 -14.70 3.84 9.62
N LYS A 123 -13.57 3.11 9.51
CA LYS A 123 -12.23 3.69 9.60
C LYS A 123 -12.02 4.77 8.54
N LEU A 124 -12.35 4.51 7.28
CA LEU A 124 -12.19 5.50 6.20
C LEU A 124 -12.99 6.78 6.45
N LYS A 125 -14.10 6.70 7.17
CA LYS A 125 -14.94 7.85 7.55
C LYS A 125 -14.47 8.57 8.81
N SER A 126 -13.64 7.91 9.63
CA SER A 126 -13.30 8.40 10.98
C SER A 126 -12.39 9.63 10.96
N ASP A 127 -11.57 9.81 9.93
CA ASP A 127 -10.65 10.94 9.79
C ASP A 127 -10.53 11.38 8.32
N PRO A 128 -11.38 12.31 7.87
CA PRO A 128 -11.34 12.83 6.51
C PRO A 128 -10.04 13.54 6.13
N ALA A 129 -9.27 14.04 7.10
CA ALA A 129 -7.98 14.66 6.83
C ALA A 129 -6.92 13.62 6.44
N VAL A 130 -7.08 12.37 6.86
CA VAL A 130 -6.18 11.27 6.51
C VAL A 130 -6.72 10.44 5.34
N TYR A 131 -8.03 10.13 5.35
CA TYR A 131 -8.63 9.15 4.44
C TYR A 131 -9.54 9.77 3.38
N GLY A 132 -9.73 11.09 3.36
CA GLY A 132 -10.73 11.74 2.52
C GLY A 132 -10.52 11.61 1.01
N ASN A 133 -9.29 11.28 0.57
CA ASN A 133 -8.95 11.02 -0.84
C ASN A 133 -8.88 9.52 -1.18
N VAL A 134 -9.29 8.64 -0.27
CA VAL A 134 -9.35 7.19 -0.51
C VAL A 134 -10.67 6.83 -1.19
N THR A 135 -10.59 6.07 -2.28
CA THR A 135 -11.78 5.49 -2.92
C THR A 135 -11.81 3.98 -2.71
N THR A 136 -12.98 3.37 -2.85
CA THR A 136 -13.12 1.92 -2.72
C THR A 136 -13.72 1.33 -3.99
N VAL A 137 -13.28 0.11 -4.35
CA VAL A 137 -13.89 -0.70 -5.40
C VAL A 137 -14.28 -2.06 -4.82
N PRO A 138 -15.41 -2.64 -5.25
CA PRO A 138 -15.77 -4.00 -4.85
C PRO A 138 -14.70 -5.00 -5.32
N PHE A 139 -14.26 -5.86 -4.40
CA PHE A 139 -13.30 -6.90 -4.71
C PHE A 139 -13.58 -8.14 -3.84
N ALA A 140 -13.99 -9.23 -4.48
CA ALA A 140 -14.36 -10.47 -3.82
C ALA A 140 -14.03 -11.67 -4.73
N PRO A 141 -12.74 -12.10 -4.80
CA PRO A 141 -12.34 -13.24 -5.62
C PRO A 141 -13.07 -14.53 -5.24
N PRO A 142 -13.49 -15.36 -6.22
CA PRO A 142 -13.28 -15.22 -7.66
C PRO A 142 -14.37 -14.44 -8.40
N SER A 143 -15.43 -13.98 -7.74
CA SER A 143 -16.65 -13.46 -8.39
C SER A 143 -16.53 -12.00 -8.83
N GLU A 144 -15.78 -11.17 -8.10
CA GLU A 144 -15.59 -9.75 -8.41
C GLU A 144 -14.10 -9.40 -8.38
N LEU A 145 -13.56 -9.13 -9.58
CA LEU A 145 -12.12 -8.94 -9.80
C LEU A 145 -11.79 -7.61 -10.51
N LYS A 146 -12.81 -6.77 -10.79
CA LYS A 146 -12.59 -5.54 -11.53
C LYS A 146 -11.97 -4.46 -10.66
N LEU A 147 -10.70 -4.18 -10.89
CA LEU A 147 -9.91 -3.21 -10.10
C LEU A 147 -9.97 -1.77 -10.66
N GLY A 148 -10.39 -1.60 -11.91
CA GLY A 148 -10.44 -0.31 -12.59
C GLY A 148 -10.39 -0.44 -14.10
N ALA A 149 -10.11 0.67 -14.79
CA ALA A 149 -9.85 0.66 -16.23
C ALA A 149 -8.48 0.03 -16.53
N PRO A 150 -8.28 -0.64 -17.66
CA PRO A 150 -6.96 -1.14 -18.06
C PRO A 150 -5.91 -0.01 -18.05
N ALA A 151 -4.70 -0.32 -17.60
CA ALA A 151 -3.56 0.59 -17.57
C ALA A 151 -3.85 1.93 -16.83
N SER A 152 -4.61 1.89 -15.74
CA SER A 152 -4.98 3.07 -14.95
C SER A 152 -4.18 3.22 -13.64
N ALA A 153 -3.57 2.14 -13.12
CA ALA A 153 -2.81 2.17 -11.87
C ALA A 153 -1.30 2.11 -12.10
N ASP A 154 -0.55 2.78 -11.24
CA ASP A 154 0.91 2.74 -11.22
C ASP A 154 1.42 1.58 -10.37
N MET A 155 0.68 1.22 -9.32
CA MET A 155 1.04 0.18 -8.38
C MET A 155 -0.19 -0.59 -7.87
N VAL A 156 -0.04 -1.90 -7.71
CA VAL A 156 -0.97 -2.77 -6.99
C VAL A 156 -0.21 -3.42 -5.85
N LEU A 157 -0.76 -3.36 -4.65
CA LEU A 157 -0.15 -3.92 -3.43
C LEU A 157 -1.05 -4.97 -2.80
N THR A 158 -0.45 -6.03 -2.29
CA THR A 158 -1.14 -7.03 -1.47
C THR A 158 -0.24 -7.50 -0.33
N PHE A 159 -0.86 -7.63 0.85
CA PHE A 159 -0.15 -7.98 2.07
C PHE A 159 -0.87 -9.12 2.79
N ARG A 160 -0.34 -10.36 2.66
CA ARG A 160 -0.81 -11.55 3.38
C ARG A 160 -2.22 -12.02 2.99
N ASN A 161 -2.56 -11.91 1.71
CA ASN A 161 -3.88 -12.33 1.19
C ASN A 161 -3.78 -13.47 0.17
N THR A 162 -2.61 -13.63 -0.45
CA THR A 162 -2.44 -14.54 -1.60
C THR A 162 -2.70 -16.01 -1.21
N HIS A 163 -2.43 -16.39 0.04
CA HIS A 163 -2.75 -17.72 0.55
C HIS A 163 -4.28 -17.98 0.60
N ASP A 164 -5.11 -16.98 0.89
CA ASP A 164 -6.56 -17.15 0.91
C ASP A 164 -7.10 -17.36 -0.50
N TRP A 165 -6.56 -16.64 -1.49
CA TRP A 165 -6.92 -16.86 -2.89
C TRP A 165 -6.46 -18.24 -3.39
N LEU A 166 -5.25 -18.67 -3.01
CA LEU A 166 -4.76 -20.02 -3.33
C LEU A 166 -5.59 -21.10 -2.63
N ASN A 167 -6.02 -20.87 -1.38
CA ASN A 167 -6.90 -21.76 -0.62
C ASN A 167 -8.24 -21.96 -1.29
N HIS A 168 -8.78 -20.90 -1.90
CA HIS A 168 -9.97 -21.03 -2.72
C HIS A 168 -9.69 -21.93 -3.94
N SER A 169 -8.72 -21.57 -4.77
CA SER A 169 -8.16 -22.40 -5.84
C SER A 169 -6.92 -21.75 -6.48
N PRO A 170 -6.02 -22.53 -7.12
CA PRO A 170 -4.94 -21.98 -7.96
C PRO A 170 -5.46 -21.04 -9.06
N ALA A 171 -6.64 -21.33 -9.61
CA ALA A 171 -7.28 -20.49 -10.64
C ALA A 171 -7.71 -19.13 -10.08
N THR A 172 -8.13 -19.06 -8.82
CA THR A 172 -8.48 -17.78 -8.16
C THR A 172 -7.25 -16.90 -8.00
N LEU A 173 -6.14 -17.42 -7.50
CA LEU A 173 -4.88 -16.67 -7.40
C LEU A 173 -4.43 -16.16 -8.78
N ALA A 174 -4.47 -17.03 -9.80
CA ALA A 174 -4.12 -16.65 -11.17
C ALA A 174 -5.03 -15.54 -11.73
N ALA A 175 -6.33 -15.59 -11.44
CA ALA A 175 -7.28 -14.58 -11.87
C ALA A 175 -7.05 -13.22 -11.19
N VAL A 176 -6.71 -13.20 -9.91
CA VAL A 176 -6.33 -11.97 -9.18
C VAL A 176 -5.06 -11.35 -9.78
N PHE A 177 -4.03 -12.17 -10.03
CA PHE A 177 -2.79 -11.66 -10.63
C PHE A 177 -3.01 -11.14 -12.05
N LYS A 178 -3.89 -11.79 -12.82
CA LYS A 178 -4.30 -11.29 -14.14
C LYS A 178 -5.04 -9.96 -14.03
N ALA A 179 -5.96 -9.79 -13.09
CA ALA A 179 -6.66 -8.52 -12.87
C ALA A 179 -5.68 -7.40 -12.47
N ALA A 180 -4.70 -7.69 -11.61
CA ALA A 180 -3.63 -6.77 -11.27
C ALA A 180 -2.78 -6.39 -12.50
N TYR A 181 -2.46 -7.37 -13.36
CA TYR A 181 -1.73 -7.11 -14.60
C TYR A 181 -2.51 -6.20 -15.56
N GLU A 182 -3.81 -6.44 -15.70
CA GLU A 182 -4.66 -5.66 -16.60
C GLU A 182 -4.78 -4.19 -16.18
N VAL A 183 -4.98 -3.94 -14.88
CA VAL A 183 -5.15 -2.58 -14.35
C VAL A 183 -3.85 -1.77 -14.33
N LEU A 184 -2.70 -2.42 -14.22
CA LEU A 184 -1.41 -1.75 -14.17
C LEU A 184 -1.02 -1.15 -15.53
N LYS A 185 -0.45 0.05 -15.49
CA LYS A 185 0.23 0.67 -16.63
C LYS A 185 1.46 -0.16 -17.04
N PRO A 186 1.93 -0.08 -18.31
CA PRO A 186 3.27 -0.56 -18.65
C PRO A 186 4.32 0.06 -17.72
N GLY A 187 5.22 -0.77 -17.17
CA GLY A 187 6.16 -0.36 -16.12
C GLY A 187 5.58 -0.30 -14.70
N GLY A 188 4.27 -0.50 -14.55
CA GLY A 188 3.62 -0.53 -13.23
C GLY A 188 4.03 -1.74 -12.40
N VAL A 189 3.92 -1.60 -11.08
CA VAL A 189 4.45 -2.55 -10.09
C VAL A 189 3.32 -3.33 -9.42
N LEU A 190 3.50 -4.66 -9.30
CA LEU A 190 2.77 -5.49 -8.34
C LEU A 190 3.72 -5.80 -7.17
N GLY A 191 3.41 -5.26 -5.98
CA GLY A 191 4.11 -5.55 -4.73
C GLY A 191 3.38 -6.62 -3.92
N VAL A 192 4.08 -7.68 -3.57
CA VAL A 192 3.53 -8.81 -2.81
C VAL A 192 4.34 -9.04 -1.55
N THR A 193 3.70 -9.00 -0.39
CA THR A 193 4.28 -9.50 0.86
C THR A 193 3.40 -10.64 1.37
N GLU A 194 3.97 -11.85 1.50
CA GLU A 194 3.22 -13.05 1.88
C GLU A 194 3.99 -13.94 2.86
N HIS A 195 3.27 -14.67 3.68
CA HIS A 195 3.82 -15.66 4.60
C HIS A 195 4.58 -16.73 3.85
N ARG A 196 5.90 -16.84 4.11
CA ARG A 196 6.77 -17.78 3.45
C ARG A 196 6.61 -19.18 4.04
N ALA A 197 6.49 -20.18 3.18
CA ALA A 197 6.60 -21.60 3.52
C ALA A 197 8.02 -22.09 3.28
N ARG A 198 8.39 -23.20 3.93
CA ARG A 198 9.67 -23.86 3.68
C ARG A 198 9.87 -24.14 2.19
N PRO A 199 11.10 -24.03 1.69
CA PRO A 199 11.44 -24.47 0.34
C PRO A 199 11.00 -25.93 0.11
N TYR A 200 10.52 -26.22 -1.10
CA TYR A 200 10.05 -27.55 -1.52
C TYR A 200 8.77 -28.05 -0.81
N ALA A 201 8.12 -27.26 0.04
CA ALA A 201 6.79 -27.61 0.53
C ALA A 201 5.78 -27.62 -0.62
N ASN A 202 4.75 -28.46 -0.50
CA ASN A 202 3.60 -28.34 -1.40
C ASN A 202 2.86 -27.04 -1.11
N ALA A 203 2.84 -26.09 -2.05
CA ALA A 203 2.33 -24.76 -1.84
C ALA A 203 0.83 -24.76 -1.44
N LEU A 204 0.01 -25.61 -2.08
CA LEU A 204 -1.43 -25.68 -1.78
C LEU A 204 -1.71 -26.30 -0.42
N GLU A 205 -0.99 -27.37 -0.05
CA GLU A 205 -1.13 -28.00 1.27
C GLU A 205 -0.64 -27.06 2.38
N SER A 206 0.51 -26.42 2.18
CA SER A 206 1.07 -25.46 3.12
C SER A 206 0.14 -24.25 3.30
N SER A 207 -0.42 -23.75 2.19
CA SER A 207 -1.38 -22.65 2.23
C SER A 207 -2.63 -23.01 3.04
N ARG A 208 -3.21 -24.19 2.82
CA ARG A 208 -4.40 -24.67 3.55
C ARG A 208 -4.14 -24.97 5.02
N ALA A 209 -3.01 -25.56 5.34
CA ALA A 209 -2.70 -25.98 6.70
C ALA A 209 -2.09 -24.86 7.56
N LEU A 210 -1.22 -24.04 6.95
CA LEU A 210 -0.37 -23.11 7.65
C LEU A 210 -0.57 -21.64 7.25
N HIS A 211 -1.37 -21.36 6.21
CA HIS A 211 -1.51 -20.05 5.57
C HIS A 211 -0.18 -19.51 5.04
N ARG A 212 0.62 -20.38 4.42
CA ARG A 212 1.96 -20.05 3.89
C ARG A 212 2.10 -20.55 2.46
N ILE A 213 2.81 -19.80 1.64
CA ILE A 213 3.12 -20.16 0.24
C ILE A 213 4.64 -20.20 0.08
N THR A 214 5.15 -21.13 -0.75
CA THR A 214 6.55 -21.14 -1.11
C THR A 214 6.89 -19.99 -2.05
N GLU A 215 8.07 -19.42 -1.91
CA GLU A 215 8.49 -18.26 -2.70
C GLU A 215 8.56 -18.57 -4.19
N ASP A 216 9.05 -19.74 -4.56
CA ASP A 216 9.10 -20.22 -5.96
C ASP A 216 7.71 -20.30 -6.60
N TYR A 217 6.70 -20.81 -5.87
CA TYR A 217 5.33 -20.86 -6.35
C TYR A 217 4.76 -19.45 -6.60
N MET A 218 5.03 -18.51 -5.69
CA MET A 218 4.58 -17.13 -5.84
C MET A 218 5.26 -16.45 -7.03
N ILE A 219 6.56 -16.65 -7.20
CA ILE A 219 7.30 -16.15 -8.37
C ILE A 219 6.72 -16.72 -9.66
N GLU A 220 6.49 -18.03 -9.71
CA GLU A 220 5.90 -18.68 -10.87
C GLU A 220 4.50 -18.14 -11.21
N ALA A 221 3.67 -17.90 -10.19
CA ALA A 221 2.33 -17.31 -10.38
C ALA A 221 2.42 -15.92 -11.02
N GLY A 222 3.34 -15.07 -10.57
CA GLY A 222 3.60 -13.76 -11.16
C GLY A 222 4.06 -13.84 -12.61
N LEU A 223 5.01 -14.72 -12.90
CA LEU A 223 5.52 -14.93 -14.27
C LEU A 223 4.43 -15.45 -15.21
N LYS A 224 3.59 -16.38 -14.76
CA LYS A 224 2.45 -16.90 -15.54
C LYS A 224 1.39 -15.84 -15.84
N ALA A 225 1.22 -14.85 -14.96
CA ALA A 225 0.33 -13.73 -15.20
C ALA A 225 0.88 -12.70 -16.20
N GLY A 226 2.14 -12.84 -16.62
CA GLY A 226 2.81 -11.95 -17.59
C GLY A 226 3.77 -10.95 -16.97
N PHE A 227 3.91 -10.92 -15.67
CA PHE A 227 4.88 -10.06 -14.99
C PHE A 227 6.32 -10.52 -15.21
N ARG A 228 7.26 -9.61 -15.04
CA ARG A 228 8.69 -9.89 -14.84
C ARG A 228 8.99 -9.73 -13.34
N LEU A 229 9.69 -10.68 -12.74
CA LEU A 229 10.25 -10.50 -11.41
C LEU A 229 11.35 -9.43 -11.48
N ASP A 230 11.24 -8.40 -10.66
CA ASP A 230 12.14 -7.25 -10.63
C ASP A 230 13.01 -7.23 -9.36
N GLY A 231 12.54 -7.82 -8.28
CA GLY A 231 13.30 -7.93 -7.06
C GLY A 231 12.67 -8.87 -6.03
N VAL A 232 13.53 -9.38 -5.16
CA VAL A 232 13.19 -10.17 -3.97
C VAL A 232 13.86 -9.47 -2.79
N SER A 233 13.16 -9.33 -1.67
CA SER A 233 13.71 -8.72 -0.46
C SER A 233 13.39 -9.53 0.78
N ASP A 234 14.35 -9.64 1.67
CA ASP A 234 14.23 -10.25 2.99
C ASP A 234 13.88 -9.24 4.09
N VAL A 235 13.45 -8.02 3.70
CA VAL A 235 13.10 -6.96 4.65
C VAL A 235 12.06 -7.40 5.70
N ASN A 236 11.15 -8.30 5.32
CA ASN A 236 10.13 -8.86 6.20
C ASN A 236 10.43 -10.30 6.66
N ALA A 237 11.67 -10.76 6.50
CA ALA A 237 12.08 -12.09 6.95
C ALA A 237 12.15 -12.14 8.49
N ASN A 238 11.77 -13.28 9.04
CA ASN A 238 11.92 -13.57 10.46
C ASN A 238 12.63 -14.91 10.69
N PRO A 239 13.94 -14.92 10.93
CA PRO A 239 14.70 -16.15 11.08
C PRO A 239 14.34 -16.97 12.34
N LYS A 240 13.51 -16.40 13.25
CA LYS A 240 12.99 -17.12 14.41
C LYS A 240 11.76 -17.96 14.09
N ASP A 241 11.09 -17.67 12.97
CA ASP A 241 9.91 -18.42 12.54
C ASP A 241 10.37 -19.73 11.86
N PRO A 242 9.99 -20.91 12.39
CA PRO A 242 10.39 -22.18 11.79
C PRO A 242 9.62 -22.51 10.49
N GLU A 243 8.68 -21.66 10.06
CA GLU A 243 7.83 -21.82 8.89
C GLU A 243 6.97 -23.11 8.87
N THR A 244 6.85 -23.77 10.02
CA THR A 244 6.05 -24.98 10.21
C THR A 244 4.85 -24.78 11.11
N VAL A 245 4.66 -23.54 11.57
CA VAL A 245 3.58 -23.15 12.46
C VAL A 245 2.51 -22.41 11.64
N ASN A 246 1.24 -22.70 11.90
CA ASN A 246 0.15 -21.93 11.34
C ASN A 246 0.29 -20.45 11.78
N VAL A 247 0.19 -19.53 10.84
CA VAL A 247 0.47 -18.10 11.09
C VAL A 247 -0.45 -17.48 12.15
N HIS A 248 -1.68 -17.98 12.29
CA HIS A 248 -2.61 -17.50 13.31
C HIS A 248 -2.24 -17.89 14.75
N LEU A 249 -1.30 -18.83 14.92
CA LEU A 249 -0.72 -19.12 16.24
C LEU A 249 0.32 -18.07 16.65
N LEU A 250 0.88 -17.34 15.70
CA LEU A 250 1.86 -16.28 15.92
C LEU A 250 1.17 -14.93 16.21
N PRO A 251 1.91 -13.92 16.72
CA PRO A 251 1.41 -12.56 16.79
C PRO A 251 0.94 -12.01 15.42
N PRO A 252 -0.10 -11.19 15.40
CA PRO A 252 -0.84 -10.64 16.54
C PRO A 252 -1.96 -11.56 17.06
N ASP A 253 -2.32 -12.61 16.33
CA ASP A 253 -3.54 -13.37 16.57
C ASP A 253 -3.44 -14.24 17.82
N LEU A 254 -2.31 -14.94 18.00
CA LEU A 254 -2.04 -15.80 19.17
C LEU A 254 -3.24 -16.72 19.50
N SER A 255 -3.87 -17.27 18.44
CA SER A 255 -5.12 -18.03 18.54
C SER A 255 -4.95 -19.43 19.17
N GLY A 256 -3.71 -19.83 19.45
CA GLY A 256 -3.38 -21.13 20.01
C GLY A 256 -3.68 -21.26 21.51
N PRO A 257 -3.39 -22.47 22.08
CA PRO A 257 -3.54 -22.74 23.49
C PRO A 257 -2.76 -21.75 24.36
N ALA A 258 -3.31 -21.39 25.52
CA ALA A 258 -2.69 -20.42 26.43
C ALA A 258 -1.24 -20.78 26.84
N GLY A 259 -0.96 -22.08 27.04
CA GLY A 259 0.38 -22.58 27.39
C GLY A 259 1.45 -22.38 26.30
N GLU A 260 1.05 -22.20 25.04
CA GLU A 260 1.95 -21.99 23.90
C GLU A 260 2.21 -20.50 23.61
N ARG A 261 1.39 -19.60 24.15
CA ARG A 261 1.44 -18.16 23.80
C ARG A 261 2.81 -17.53 24.01
N ALA A 262 3.47 -17.82 25.13
CA ALA A 262 4.78 -17.24 25.42
C ALA A 262 5.83 -17.66 24.36
N ARG A 263 5.79 -18.93 23.92
CA ARG A 263 6.65 -19.45 22.86
C ARG A 263 6.37 -18.79 21.53
N MET A 264 5.09 -18.68 21.15
CA MET A 264 4.68 -18.03 19.90
C MET A 264 5.04 -16.54 19.91
N GLN A 265 4.84 -15.87 21.03
CA GLN A 265 5.21 -14.45 21.19
C GLN A 265 6.73 -14.22 21.10
N ALA A 266 7.55 -15.15 21.54
CA ALA A 266 9.01 -15.08 21.42
C ALA A 266 9.49 -15.20 19.97
N ILE A 267 8.74 -15.90 19.10
CA ILE A 267 8.99 -15.96 17.67
C ILE A 267 8.72 -14.60 17.04
N GLY A 268 7.62 -13.93 17.38
CA GLY A 268 7.16 -12.72 16.73
C GLY A 268 6.19 -12.98 15.58
N GLU A 269 5.98 -11.99 14.69
CA GLU A 269 5.18 -12.22 13.47
C GLU A 269 5.90 -13.21 12.53
N SER A 270 5.13 -13.84 11.65
CA SER A 270 5.65 -14.85 10.70
C SER A 270 6.75 -14.31 9.80
N ASP A 271 7.60 -15.23 9.32
CA ASP A 271 8.49 -14.98 8.20
C ASP A 271 7.71 -14.67 6.92
N ARG A 272 8.18 -13.68 6.14
CA ARG A 272 7.48 -13.23 4.94
C ARG A 272 8.45 -12.94 3.80
N MET A 273 8.14 -13.45 2.62
CA MET A 273 8.73 -13.02 1.37
C MET A 273 8.21 -11.62 1.02
N THR A 274 9.01 -10.84 0.33
CA THR A 274 8.62 -9.55 -0.25
C THR A 274 9.11 -9.51 -1.69
N LEU A 275 8.17 -9.51 -2.63
CA LEU A 275 8.42 -9.68 -4.06
C LEU A 275 7.93 -8.46 -4.84
N ARG A 276 8.79 -7.93 -5.68
CA ARG A 276 8.47 -6.84 -6.61
C ARG A 276 8.41 -7.38 -8.03
N PHE A 277 7.22 -7.31 -8.62
CA PHE A 277 6.98 -7.64 -10.02
C PHE A 277 6.72 -6.37 -10.81
N VAL A 278 7.11 -6.36 -12.08
CA VAL A 278 6.88 -5.25 -13.00
C VAL A 278 6.13 -5.76 -14.22
N LYS A 279 5.09 -5.03 -14.63
CA LYS A 279 4.45 -5.23 -15.93
C LYS A 279 5.42 -4.76 -17.02
N PRO A 280 5.87 -5.63 -17.93
CA PRO A 280 6.75 -5.22 -19.02
C PRO A 280 6.18 -4.02 -19.80
N GLY A 281 7.06 -3.14 -20.28
CA GLY A 281 6.72 -2.14 -21.27
C GLY A 281 6.31 -2.80 -22.60
N ALA A 282 5.55 -2.08 -23.42
CA ALA A 282 5.21 -2.54 -24.77
C ALA A 282 6.45 -2.51 -25.68
#